data_8b2353897b5c2c448b2703f2ded53c38
#
_entry.id   8b2353897b5c2c448b2703f2ded53c38
#
_cell.length_a   1.000
_cell.length_b   1.000
_cell.length_c   1.000
_cell.angle_alpha   90.00
_cell.angle_beta   90.00
_cell.angle_gamma   90.00
#
_symmetry.space_group_name_H-M   'P 1'
#
loop_
_entity.id
_entity.type
_entity.pdbx_description
1 polymer ?
#
loop_
_entity_poly.entity_id
_entity_poly.type
_entity_poly.pdbx_seq_one_letter_code
_entity_poly.pdbx_strand_id
1 'polypeptide(L)'
;RKVRRFGIWITLFLALAFVFLIIQGENEFFAMNESTEQYIQAEKAVQQFEKGADYLTEQVRMYVMTGDTSYMDAYFVESNQVKSREKALDTFKNYFDRTSSFSALKAALDSSLELMTTEYYAMRLVCEANDVLQSSWPDEIKAVELSKEDEKLSDDEKIEKAQHLVTEKTYQEMKDIITEEVTNCEVKLIRQTRHYQGKTMTIFSSMYSKLQIGIVLMVLLMISSYVMMRRLIVKPLISYDESIKLGEILPVIGAVELQNLAVTYNEIYVAN
;
A
#
# COMPACT_ATOMS: atom_id res chain seq x y z
N ARG A 1 37.80 -33.92 -18.59
CA ARG A 1 38.03 -32.99 -17.43
C ARG A 1 37.49 -31.56 -17.69
N LYS A 2 37.75 -30.93 -18.85
CA LYS A 2 37.26 -29.57 -19.17
C LYS A 2 35.73 -29.47 -19.19
N VAL A 3 35.02 -30.42 -19.83
CA VAL A 3 33.53 -30.42 -19.92
C VAL A 3 32.87 -30.56 -18.55
N ARG A 4 33.42 -31.40 -17.65
CA ARG A 4 32.90 -31.57 -16.27
C ARG A 4 33.06 -30.29 -15.44
N ARG A 5 34.22 -29.62 -15.53
CA ARG A 5 34.45 -28.36 -14.85
C ARG A 5 33.51 -27.27 -15.38
N PHE A 6 33.30 -27.18 -16.67
CA PHE A 6 32.37 -26.23 -17.29
C PHE A 6 30.93 -26.44 -16.85
N GLY A 7 30.46 -27.69 -16.78
CA GLY A 7 29.11 -28.02 -16.28
C GLY A 7 28.92 -27.58 -14.81
N ILE A 8 29.91 -27.80 -13.94
CA ILE A 8 29.86 -27.40 -12.53
C ILE A 8 29.77 -25.85 -12.42
N TRP A 9 30.54 -25.11 -13.22
CA TRP A 9 30.49 -23.66 -13.20
C TRP A 9 29.15 -23.10 -13.69
N ILE A 10 28.54 -23.71 -14.70
CA ILE A 10 27.22 -23.30 -15.20
C ILE A 10 26.15 -23.55 -14.12
N THR A 11 26.16 -24.71 -13.47
CA THR A 11 25.17 -25.00 -12.42
C THR A 11 25.34 -24.09 -11.21
N LEU A 12 26.58 -23.78 -10.83
CA LEU A 12 26.86 -22.84 -9.73
C LEU A 12 26.39 -21.42 -10.08
N PHE A 13 26.67 -20.96 -11.30
CA PHE A 13 26.24 -19.65 -11.78
C PHE A 13 24.70 -19.56 -11.80
N LEU A 14 24.02 -20.58 -12.33
CA LEU A 14 22.55 -20.65 -12.31
C LEU A 14 22.01 -20.62 -10.89
N ALA A 15 22.58 -21.39 -9.96
CA ALA A 15 22.14 -21.39 -8.57
C ALA A 15 22.28 -19.99 -7.92
N LEU A 16 23.40 -19.31 -8.15
CA LEU A 16 23.59 -17.94 -7.66
C LEU A 16 22.63 -16.94 -8.29
N ALA A 17 22.36 -17.06 -9.59
CA ALA A 17 21.36 -16.24 -10.27
C ALA A 17 19.95 -16.46 -9.72
N PHE A 18 19.60 -17.70 -9.37
CA PHE A 18 18.33 -18.01 -8.71
C PHE A 18 18.20 -17.36 -7.34
N VAL A 19 19.24 -17.50 -6.51
CA VAL A 19 19.26 -16.86 -5.17
C VAL A 19 19.10 -15.33 -5.30
N PHE A 20 19.80 -14.73 -6.25
CA PHE A 20 19.69 -13.29 -6.50
C PHE A 20 18.26 -12.89 -6.93
N LEU A 21 17.61 -13.64 -7.83
CA LEU A 21 16.23 -13.38 -8.26
C LEU A 21 15.23 -13.55 -7.13
N ILE A 22 15.43 -14.51 -6.22
CA ILE A 22 14.56 -14.72 -5.06
C ILE A 22 14.67 -13.52 -4.11
N ILE A 23 15.88 -13.08 -3.77
CA ILE A 23 16.10 -11.93 -2.87
C ILE A 23 15.49 -10.65 -3.48
N GLN A 24 15.68 -10.44 -4.78
CA GLN A 24 15.08 -9.30 -5.47
C GLN A 24 13.55 -9.37 -5.44
N GLY A 25 12.95 -10.56 -5.65
CA GLY A 25 11.51 -10.78 -5.60
C GLY A 25 10.91 -10.51 -4.22
N GLU A 26 11.61 -10.90 -3.17
CA GLU A 26 11.22 -10.64 -1.79
C GLU A 26 11.18 -9.14 -1.51
N ASN A 27 12.19 -8.38 -1.91
CA ASN A 27 12.23 -6.92 -1.73
C ASN A 27 11.07 -6.21 -2.44
N GLU A 28 10.74 -6.60 -3.68
CA GLU A 28 9.60 -6.00 -4.41
C GLU A 28 8.25 -6.39 -3.78
N PHE A 29 8.13 -7.60 -3.24
CA PHE A 29 6.94 -8.02 -2.52
C PHE A 29 6.73 -7.21 -1.23
N PHE A 30 7.79 -6.98 -0.45
CA PHE A 30 7.73 -6.13 0.73
C PHE A 30 7.35 -4.69 0.39
N ALA A 31 7.93 -4.11 -0.66
CA ALA A 31 7.60 -2.76 -1.11
C ALA A 31 6.13 -2.64 -1.54
N MET A 32 5.57 -3.66 -2.19
CA MET A 32 4.16 -3.69 -2.56
C MET A 32 3.26 -3.77 -1.32
N ASN A 33 3.61 -4.61 -0.36
CA ASN A 33 2.85 -4.77 0.89
C ASN A 33 2.88 -3.48 1.72
N GLU A 34 4.03 -2.83 1.83
CA GLU A 34 4.19 -1.55 2.50
C GLU A 34 3.32 -0.46 1.84
N SER A 35 3.35 -0.37 0.52
CA SER A 35 2.48 0.58 -0.22
C SER A 35 0.99 0.33 0.00
N THR A 36 0.60 -0.94 0.14
CA THR A 36 -0.79 -1.31 0.44
C THR A 36 -1.18 -0.87 1.84
N GLU A 37 -0.31 -1.09 2.83
CA GLU A 37 -0.55 -0.66 4.21
C GLU A 37 -0.64 0.88 4.30
N GLN A 38 0.26 1.60 3.64
CA GLN A 38 0.22 3.07 3.57
C GLN A 38 -1.09 3.56 2.97
N TYR A 39 -1.59 2.92 1.90
CA TYR A 39 -2.88 3.24 1.31
C TYR A 39 -4.03 3.03 2.31
N ILE A 40 -4.06 1.90 3.01
CA ILE A 40 -5.10 1.58 3.99
C ILE A 40 -5.12 2.61 5.13
N GLN A 41 -3.95 3.01 5.63
CA GLN A 41 -3.86 4.02 6.68
C GLN A 41 -4.31 5.40 6.19
N ALA A 42 -3.96 5.78 4.97
CA ALA A 42 -4.41 7.02 4.36
C ALA A 42 -5.93 7.03 4.11
N GLU A 43 -6.51 5.93 3.62
CA GLU A 43 -7.96 5.79 3.43
C GLU A 43 -8.71 5.91 4.76
N LYS A 44 -8.23 5.25 5.82
CA LYS A 44 -8.81 5.40 7.17
C LYS A 44 -8.73 6.85 7.66
N ALA A 45 -7.63 7.55 7.37
CA ALA A 45 -7.50 8.96 7.73
C ALA A 45 -8.52 9.82 6.99
N VAL A 46 -8.74 9.61 5.69
CA VAL A 46 -9.78 10.33 4.92
C VAL A 46 -11.17 10.09 5.51
N GLN A 47 -11.52 8.84 5.81
CA GLN A 47 -12.79 8.49 6.46
C GLN A 47 -12.93 9.11 7.86
N GLN A 48 -11.84 9.20 8.64
CA GLN A 48 -11.84 9.86 9.94
C GLN A 48 -12.08 11.36 9.78
N PHE A 49 -11.48 12.00 8.79
CA PHE A 49 -11.69 13.40 8.45
C PHE A 49 -13.17 13.67 8.14
N GLU A 50 -13.76 12.90 7.22
CA GLU A 50 -15.15 13.02 6.81
C GLU A 50 -16.10 12.88 7.99
N LYS A 51 -15.94 11.83 8.81
CA LYS A 51 -16.74 11.63 10.02
C LYS A 51 -16.62 12.77 11.01
N GLY A 52 -15.42 13.33 11.20
CA GLY A 52 -15.21 14.48 12.06
C GLY A 52 -15.90 15.75 11.56
N ALA A 53 -15.86 16.01 10.26
CA ALA A 53 -16.54 17.14 9.63
C ALA A 53 -18.07 17.00 9.71
N ASP A 54 -18.61 15.83 9.40
CA ASP A 54 -20.05 15.56 9.49
C ASP A 54 -20.56 15.63 10.93
N TYR A 55 -19.77 15.12 11.89
CA TYR A 55 -20.13 15.20 13.31
C TYR A 55 -20.28 16.66 13.77
N LEU A 56 -19.36 17.54 13.44
CA LEU A 56 -19.47 18.96 13.80
C LEU A 56 -20.71 19.60 13.18
N THR A 57 -20.98 19.34 11.90
CA THR A 57 -22.18 19.82 11.23
C THR A 57 -23.47 19.32 11.91
N GLU A 58 -23.49 18.07 12.36
CA GLU A 58 -24.63 17.50 13.05
C GLU A 58 -24.83 18.19 14.41
N GLN A 59 -23.75 18.35 15.21
CA GLN A 59 -23.85 18.96 16.52
C GLN A 59 -24.33 20.42 16.43
N VAL A 60 -23.80 21.24 15.52
CA VAL A 60 -24.28 22.62 15.37
C VAL A 60 -25.74 22.70 14.94
N ARG A 61 -26.17 21.85 13.99
CA ARG A 61 -27.57 21.80 13.55
C ARG A 61 -28.50 21.40 14.69
N MET A 62 -28.13 20.37 15.46
CA MET A 62 -28.91 19.93 16.60
C MET A 62 -29.01 21.02 17.69
N TYR A 63 -27.89 21.72 17.97
CA TYR A 63 -27.93 22.85 18.92
C TYR A 63 -28.87 23.96 18.45
N VAL A 64 -28.72 24.40 17.20
CA VAL A 64 -29.53 25.49 16.63
C VAL A 64 -31.02 25.13 16.56
N MET A 65 -31.36 23.86 16.34
CA MET A 65 -32.78 23.43 16.30
C MET A 65 -33.40 23.20 17.66
N THR A 66 -32.62 22.82 18.68
CA THR A 66 -33.15 22.40 20.00
C THR A 66 -32.85 23.38 21.12
N GLY A 67 -31.79 24.19 20.99
CA GLY A 67 -31.25 25.02 22.06
C GLY A 67 -30.56 24.23 23.18
N ASP A 68 -30.41 22.90 23.04
CA ASP A 68 -29.76 22.06 24.05
C ASP A 68 -28.24 22.24 24.01
N THR A 69 -27.67 22.84 25.06
CA THR A 69 -26.23 23.14 25.16
C THR A 69 -25.34 21.92 25.13
N SER A 70 -25.86 20.72 25.39
CA SER A 70 -25.07 19.48 25.28
C SER A 70 -24.51 19.24 23.87
N TYR A 71 -25.22 19.67 22.82
CA TYR A 71 -24.75 19.61 21.43
C TYR A 71 -23.63 20.63 21.17
N MET A 72 -23.72 21.83 21.71
CA MET A 72 -22.65 22.83 21.64
C MET A 72 -21.40 22.32 22.37
N ASP A 73 -21.56 21.75 23.58
CA ASP A 73 -20.43 21.15 24.30
C ASP A 73 -19.77 20.02 23.50
N ALA A 74 -20.56 19.12 22.89
CA ALA A 74 -20.08 18.05 22.05
C ALA A 74 -19.31 18.56 20.81
N TYR A 75 -19.80 19.65 20.19
CA TYR A 75 -19.12 20.33 19.10
C TYR A 75 -17.71 20.81 19.52
N PHE A 76 -17.62 21.50 20.67
CA PHE A 76 -16.32 22.02 21.13
C PHE A 76 -15.40 20.95 21.71
N VAL A 77 -15.93 19.86 22.25
CA VAL A 77 -15.11 18.68 22.56
C VAL A 77 -14.46 18.11 21.28
N GLU A 78 -15.21 17.96 20.20
CA GLU A 78 -14.66 17.48 18.92
C GLU A 78 -13.64 18.47 18.35
N SER A 79 -14.00 19.76 18.23
CA SER A 79 -13.14 20.76 17.58
C SER A 79 -11.86 21.07 18.35
N ASN A 80 -11.89 21.06 19.70
CA ASN A 80 -10.79 21.54 20.53
C ASN A 80 -9.96 20.42 21.19
N GLN A 81 -10.57 19.25 21.46
CA GLN A 81 -9.93 18.16 22.20
C GLN A 81 -9.70 16.94 21.33
N VAL A 82 -10.75 16.39 20.70
CA VAL A 82 -10.65 15.19 19.86
C VAL A 82 -9.89 15.50 18.58
N LYS A 83 -10.26 16.55 17.86
CA LYS A 83 -9.60 17.06 16.65
C LYS A 83 -9.46 15.99 15.57
N SER A 84 -10.56 15.30 15.26
CA SER A 84 -10.54 14.17 14.33
C SER A 84 -10.02 14.55 12.94
N ARG A 85 -10.40 15.73 12.42
CA ARG A 85 -9.99 16.22 11.10
C ARG A 85 -8.49 16.55 11.05
N GLU A 86 -7.98 17.25 12.05
CA GLU A 86 -6.56 17.63 12.15
C GLU A 86 -5.67 16.40 12.34
N LYS A 87 -6.07 15.47 13.22
CA LYS A 87 -5.36 14.20 13.42
C LYS A 87 -5.38 13.32 12.16
N ALA A 88 -6.49 13.33 11.45
CA ALA A 88 -6.61 12.64 10.16
C ALA A 88 -5.62 13.22 9.13
N LEU A 89 -5.54 14.56 9.03
CA LEU A 89 -4.58 15.23 8.13
C LEU A 89 -3.14 14.92 8.52
N ASP A 90 -2.81 14.93 9.82
CA ASP A 90 -1.47 14.58 10.31
C ASP A 90 -1.13 13.11 10.02
N THR A 91 -2.07 12.19 10.22
CA THR A 91 -1.89 10.78 9.89
C THR A 91 -1.67 10.59 8.40
N PHE A 92 -2.48 11.23 7.56
CA PHE A 92 -2.33 11.19 6.10
C PHE A 92 -0.99 11.73 5.65
N LYS A 93 -0.54 12.82 6.24
CA LYS A 93 0.76 13.46 5.98
C LYS A 93 1.94 12.53 6.18
N ASN A 94 1.91 11.66 7.19
CA ASN A 94 2.99 10.71 7.48
C ASN A 94 3.31 9.78 6.29
N TYR A 95 2.33 9.51 5.43
CA TYR A 95 2.46 8.59 4.31
C TYR A 95 2.48 9.29 2.95
N PHE A 96 1.80 10.44 2.82
CA PHE A 96 1.55 11.12 1.54
C PHE A 96 1.88 12.62 1.56
N ASP A 97 2.89 13.02 2.35
CA ASP A 97 3.35 14.41 2.39
C ASP A 97 3.71 14.93 0.98
N ARG A 98 3.42 16.20 0.72
CA ARG A 98 3.69 16.90 -0.55
C ARG A 98 3.09 16.28 -1.80
N THR A 99 2.06 15.45 -1.65
CA THR A 99 1.32 14.89 -2.77
C THR A 99 0.10 15.74 -3.13
N SER A 100 -0.43 15.53 -4.33
CA SER A 100 -1.67 16.20 -4.75
C SER A 100 -2.90 15.72 -3.95
N SER A 101 -2.88 14.49 -3.42
CA SER A 101 -3.91 13.98 -2.52
C SER A 101 -3.85 14.66 -1.15
N PHE A 102 -2.66 14.84 -0.57
CA PHE A 102 -2.49 15.62 0.66
C PHE A 102 -2.97 17.06 0.52
N SER A 103 -2.64 17.72 -0.62
CA SER A 103 -3.09 19.09 -0.87
C SER A 103 -4.61 19.20 -0.94
N ALA A 104 -5.31 18.20 -1.46
CA ALA A 104 -6.77 18.16 -1.49
C ALA A 104 -7.36 17.99 -0.10
N LEU A 105 -6.84 17.06 0.73
CA LEU A 105 -7.32 16.88 2.09
C LEU A 105 -7.06 18.12 2.96
N LYS A 106 -5.94 18.80 2.73
CA LYS A 106 -5.65 20.07 3.40
C LYS A 106 -6.64 21.16 2.97
N ALA A 107 -6.98 21.26 1.69
CA ALA A 107 -8.00 22.21 1.19
C ALA A 107 -9.36 21.92 1.82
N ALA A 108 -9.75 20.64 1.99
CA ALA A 108 -10.95 20.25 2.71
C ALA A 108 -10.95 20.74 4.17
N LEU A 109 -9.79 20.66 4.84
CA LEU A 109 -9.66 21.18 6.21
C LEU A 109 -9.81 22.71 6.23
N ASP A 110 -9.14 23.41 5.34
CA ASP A 110 -9.20 24.87 5.25
C ASP A 110 -10.66 25.34 5.00
N SER A 111 -11.38 24.70 4.08
CA SER A 111 -12.82 24.97 3.83
C SER A 111 -13.71 24.63 5.02
N SER A 112 -13.39 23.55 5.75
CA SER A 112 -14.12 23.17 6.95
C SER A 112 -13.91 24.16 8.10
N LEU A 113 -12.70 24.73 8.24
CA LEU A 113 -12.43 25.80 9.21
C LEU A 113 -13.15 27.11 8.84
N GLU A 114 -13.30 27.40 7.55
CA GLU A 114 -14.10 28.55 7.08
C GLU A 114 -15.58 28.37 7.42
N LEU A 115 -16.14 27.17 7.21
CA LEU A 115 -17.52 26.85 7.56
C LEU A 115 -17.81 27.07 9.06
N MET A 116 -16.83 26.77 9.93
CA MET A 116 -16.96 26.96 11.37
C MET A 116 -17.26 28.43 11.74
N THR A 117 -16.85 29.39 10.96
CA THR A 117 -17.15 30.81 11.24
C THR A 117 -18.66 31.09 11.15
N THR A 118 -19.34 30.49 10.19
CA THR A 118 -20.81 30.56 10.06
C THR A 118 -21.49 29.79 11.20
N GLU A 119 -20.94 28.63 11.58
CA GLU A 119 -21.44 27.81 12.67
C GLU A 119 -21.33 28.51 14.03
N TYR A 120 -20.21 29.16 14.30
CA TYR A 120 -20.02 29.97 15.52
C TYR A 120 -21.01 31.14 15.57
N TYR A 121 -21.23 31.79 14.42
CA TYR A 121 -22.20 32.89 14.34
C TYR A 121 -23.63 32.40 14.66
N ALA A 122 -24.03 31.28 14.07
CA ALA A 122 -25.34 30.67 14.36
C ALA A 122 -25.48 30.27 15.84
N MET A 123 -24.45 29.61 16.42
CA MET A 123 -24.46 29.24 17.82
C MET A 123 -24.51 30.49 18.73
N ARG A 124 -23.84 31.58 18.36
CA ARG A 124 -23.87 32.86 19.11
C ARG A 124 -25.29 33.44 19.18
N LEU A 125 -26.02 33.45 18.08
CA LEU A 125 -27.41 33.90 18.01
C LEU A 125 -28.29 33.08 18.97
N VAL A 126 -28.16 31.76 18.97
CA VAL A 126 -28.94 30.87 19.85
C VAL A 126 -28.58 31.06 21.34
N CYS A 127 -27.28 31.25 21.64
CA CYS A 127 -26.86 31.54 23.02
C CYS A 127 -27.50 32.80 23.60
N GLU A 128 -27.63 33.88 22.79
CA GLU A 128 -28.29 35.11 23.23
C GLU A 128 -29.80 34.94 23.32
N ALA A 129 -30.43 34.30 22.32
CA ALA A 129 -31.88 34.10 22.31
C ALA A 129 -32.40 33.25 23.48
N ASN A 130 -31.60 32.28 23.95
CA ASN A 130 -31.95 31.39 25.05
C ASN A 130 -31.41 31.83 26.41
N ASP A 131 -30.94 33.08 26.56
CA ASP A 131 -30.36 33.62 27.79
C ASP A 131 -29.29 32.71 28.42
N VAL A 132 -28.51 32.00 27.58
CA VAL A 132 -27.45 31.16 28.10
C VAL A 132 -26.40 32.02 28.80
N LEU A 133 -26.03 31.65 30.02
CA LEU A 133 -25.07 32.42 30.82
C LEU A 133 -23.75 32.61 30.08
N GLN A 134 -23.31 33.85 29.83
CA GLN A 134 -22.05 34.15 29.11
C GLN A 134 -20.82 33.50 29.75
N SER A 135 -20.84 33.22 31.06
CA SER A 135 -19.76 32.52 31.74
C SER A 135 -19.58 31.06 31.28
N SER A 136 -20.64 30.45 30.75
CA SER A 136 -20.62 29.07 30.21
C SER A 136 -20.34 28.99 28.70
N TRP A 137 -20.23 30.12 28.01
CA TRP A 137 -19.93 30.09 26.56
C TRP A 137 -18.49 29.70 26.32
N PRO A 138 -18.24 28.89 25.31
CA PRO A 138 -16.90 28.69 24.78
C PRO A 138 -16.24 30.01 24.33
N ASP A 139 -14.91 30.07 24.40
CA ASP A 139 -14.18 31.31 24.10
C ASP A 139 -14.35 31.73 22.63
N GLU A 140 -14.49 30.79 21.72
CA GLU A 140 -14.77 31.02 20.31
C GLU A 140 -16.13 31.72 20.11
N ILE A 141 -17.15 31.32 20.88
CA ILE A 141 -18.48 31.93 20.82
C ILE A 141 -18.47 33.34 21.45
N LYS A 142 -17.70 33.55 22.53
CA LYS A 142 -17.51 34.89 23.11
C LYS A 142 -16.85 35.86 22.17
N ALA A 143 -15.91 35.35 21.32
CA ALA A 143 -15.19 36.15 20.34
C ALA A 143 -16.03 36.57 19.13
N VAL A 144 -17.20 35.97 18.91
CA VAL A 144 -18.09 36.33 17.82
C VAL A 144 -18.80 37.64 18.11
N GLU A 145 -18.66 38.63 17.23
CA GLU A 145 -19.41 39.89 17.27
C GLU A 145 -20.63 39.76 16.33
N LEU A 146 -21.82 40.00 16.87
CA LEU A 146 -23.02 40.05 16.04
C LEU A 146 -23.08 41.39 15.27
N SER A 147 -23.74 41.39 14.13
CA SER A 147 -24.01 42.63 13.44
C SER A 147 -24.97 43.52 14.26
N LYS A 148 -24.86 44.85 14.11
CA LYS A 148 -25.76 45.81 14.80
C LYS A 148 -27.24 45.61 14.47
N GLU A 149 -27.53 44.92 13.35
CA GLU A 149 -28.87 44.57 12.93
C GLU A 149 -29.34 43.35 13.71
N ASP A 150 -28.48 42.36 13.88
CA ASP A 150 -28.79 41.08 14.56
C ASP A 150 -28.86 41.22 16.09
N GLU A 151 -28.09 42.14 16.64
CA GLU A 151 -28.21 42.47 18.07
C GLU A 151 -29.63 42.96 18.47
N LYS A 152 -30.35 43.57 17.49
CA LYS A 152 -31.68 44.16 17.72
C LYS A 152 -32.84 43.20 17.47
N LEU A 153 -32.55 42.04 16.92
CA LEU A 153 -33.56 41.03 16.65
C LEU A 153 -34.17 40.51 17.98
N SER A 154 -35.43 40.16 17.93
CA SER A 154 -36.08 39.41 18.99
C SER A 154 -35.46 37.98 19.10
N ASP A 155 -35.70 37.32 20.24
CA ASP A 155 -35.16 35.97 20.47
C ASP A 155 -35.63 34.96 19.41
N ASP A 156 -36.91 35.01 19.03
CA ASP A 156 -37.47 34.17 17.99
C ASP A 156 -36.81 34.44 16.62
N GLU A 157 -36.58 35.73 16.26
CA GLU A 157 -35.90 36.11 15.00
C GLU A 157 -34.41 35.69 14.98
N LYS A 158 -33.72 35.74 16.15
CA LYS A 158 -32.34 35.23 16.29
C LYS A 158 -32.28 33.73 16.04
N ILE A 159 -33.22 32.96 16.61
CA ILE A 159 -33.34 31.52 16.41
C ILE A 159 -33.64 31.19 14.92
N GLU A 160 -34.64 31.87 14.33
CA GLU A 160 -34.97 31.67 12.90
C GLU A 160 -33.76 31.97 12.01
N LYS A 161 -33.03 33.06 12.26
CA LYS A 161 -31.81 33.40 11.52
C LYS A 161 -30.71 32.37 11.69
N ALA A 162 -30.50 31.86 12.91
CA ALA A 162 -29.51 30.82 13.17
C ALA A 162 -29.85 29.52 12.41
N GLN A 163 -31.14 29.12 12.43
CA GLN A 163 -31.61 27.96 11.67
C GLN A 163 -31.42 28.14 10.18
N HIS A 164 -31.70 29.34 9.66
CA HIS A 164 -31.48 29.67 8.25
C HIS A 164 -30.00 29.54 7.87
N LEU A 165 -29.07 30.09 8.66
CA LEU A 165 -27.63 30.05 8.41
C LEU A 165 -27.06 28.63 8.26
N VAL A 166 -27.55 27.64 9.03
CA VAL A 166 -27.06 26.24 8.97
C VAL A 166 -27.85 25.34 8.01
N THR A 167 -28.89 25.89 7.34
CA THR A 167 -29.74 25.13 6.40
C THR A 167 -29.78 25.76 5.00
N GLU A 168 -29.39 27.03 4.86
CA GLU A 168 -29.45 27.73 3.58
C GLU A 168 -28.51 27.16 2.51
N LYS A 169 -28.76 27.58 1.27
CA LYS A 169 -28.03 27.09 0.11
C LYS A 169 -26.52 27.36 0.18
N THR A 170 -26.14 28.53 0.70
CA THR A 170 -24.71 28.90 0.88
C THR A 170 -23.97 27.96 1.82
N TYR A 171 -24.61 27.59 2.94
CA TYR A 171 -24.05 26.62 3.89
C TYR A 171 -23.90 25.24 3.23
N GLN A 172 -24.91 24.82 2.45
CA GLN A 172 -24.84 23.55 1.73
C GLN A 172 -23.75 23.55 0.64
N GLU A 173 -23.60 24.65 -0.09
CA GLU A 173 -22.51 24.82 -1.08
C GLU A 173 -21.12 24.72 -0.44
N MET A 174 -20.93 25.29 0.75
CA MET A 174 -19.67 25.13 1.50
C MET A 174 -19.42 23.68 1.92
N LYS A 175 -20.44 22.96 2.35
CA LYS A 175 -20.34 21.51 2.63
C LYS A 175 -20.02 20.70 1.39
N ASP A 176 -20.64 21.04 0.26
CA ASP A 176 -20.38 20.37 -1.01
C ASP A 176 -18.93 20.55 -1.47
N ILE A 177 -18.35 21.74 -1.25
CA ILE A 177 -16.90 22.00 -1.50
C ILE A 177 -16.03 21.09 -0.63
N ILE A 178 -16.32 20.97 0.68
CA ILE A 178 -15.56 20.08 1.56
C ILE A 178 -15.63 18.63 1.06
N THR A 179 -16.83 18.17 0.70
CA THR A 179 -17.05 16.81 0.16
C THR A 179 -16.33 16.60 -1.17
N GLU A 180 -16.34 17.59 -2.06
CA GLU A 180 -15.63 17.55 -3.33
C GLU A 180 -14.12 17.44 -3.11
N GLU A 181 -13.52 18.19 -2.18
CA GLU A 181 -12.09 18.13 -1.91
C GLU A 181 -11.69 16.79 -1.24
N VAL A 182 -12.53 16.23 -0.38
CA VAL A 182 -12.34 14.89 0.18
C VAL A 182 -12.38 13.84 -0.95
N THR A 183 -13.37 13.90 -1.82
CA THR A 183 -13.48 13.00 -2.99
C THR A 183 -12.27 13.16 -3.92
N ASN A 184 -11.82 14.38 -4.17
CA ASN A 184 -10.61 14.67 -4.94
C ASN A 184 -9.37 14.04 -4.30
N CYS A 185 -9.25 14.09 -2.97
CA CYS A 185 -8.18 13.42 -2.23
C CYS A 185 -8.20 11.91 -2.50
N GLU A 186 -9.36 11.26 -2.36
CA GLU A 186 -9.52 9.82 -2.59
C GLU A 186 -9.16 9.41 -4.03
N VAL A 187 -9.67 10.12 -5.02
CA VAL A 187 -9.39 9.85 -6.44
C VAL A 187 -7.89 9.97 -6.74
N LYS A 188 -7.25 11.01 -6.21
CA LYS A 188 -5.80 11.23 -6.37
C LYS A 188 -5.00 10.16 -5.64
N LEU A 189 -5.40 9.78 -4.43
CA LEU A 189 -4.78 8.71 -3.63
C LEU A 189 -4.85 7.36 -4.36
N ILE A 190 -6.02 6.97 -4.86
CA ILE A 190 -6.22 5.74 -5.63
C ILE A 190 -5.34 5.75 -6.89
N ARG A 191 -5.32 6.86 -7.64
CA ARG A 191 -4.52 6.97 -8.87
C ARG A 191 -3.03 6.83 -8.60
N GLN A 192 -2.53 7.48 -7.54
CA GLN A 192 -1.12 7.44 -7.14
C GLN A 192 -0.72 6.02 -6.71
N THR A 193 -1.53 5.38 -5.88
CA THR A 193 -1.29 4.02 -5.40
C THR A 193 -1.33 3.00 -6.53
N ARG A 194 -2.31 3.08 -7.43
CA ARG A 194 -2.39 2.21 -8.63
C ARG A 194 -1.18 2.40 -9.55
N HIS A 195 -0.70 3.62 -9.73
CA HIS A 195 0.50 3.86 -10.54
C HIS A 195 1.73 3.19 -9.93
N TYR A 196 1.92 3.32 -8.63
CA TYR A 196 3.03 2.69 -7.90
C TYR A 196 2.92 1.16 -7.94
N GLN A 197 1.77 0.60 -7.59
CA GLN A 197 1.53 -0.85 -7.61
C GLN A 197 1.67 -1.43 -9.03
N GLY A 198 1.19 -0.74 -10.05
CA GLY A 198 1.33 -1.17 -11.44
C GLY A 198 2.80 -1.27 -11.89
N LYS A 199 3.64 -0.31 -11.48
CA LYS A 199 5.08 -0.36 -11.75
C LYS A 199 5.75 -1.54 -11.05
N THR A 200 5.49 -1.73 -9.77
CA THR A 200 6.02 -2.85 -8.97
C THR A 200 5.54 -4.20 -9.50
N MET A 201 4.27 -4.32 -9.88
CA MET A 201 3.72 -5.54 -10.48
C MET A 201 4.38 -5.90 -11.82
N THR A 202 4.73 -4.92 -12.64
CA THR A 202 5.46 -5.14 -13.90
C THR A 202 6.86 -5.69 -13.63
N ILE A 203 7.57 -5.15 -12.65
CA ILE A 203 8.89 -5.63 -12.23
C ILE A 203 8.77 -7.06 -11.72
N PHE A 204 7.84 -7.34 -10.82
CA PHE A 204 7.58 -8.66 -10.26
C PHE A 204 7.25 -9.70 -11.34
N SER A 205 6.36 -9.37 -12.28
CA SER A 205 6.01 -10.24 -13.41
C SER A 205 7.22 -10.57 -14.29
N SER A 206 8.08 -9.58 -14.58
CA SER A 206 9.32 -9.79 -15.32
C SER A 206 10.27 -10.74 -14.59
N MET A 207 10.41 -10.61 -13.29
CA MET A 207 11.25 -11.48 -12.45
C MET A 207 10.70 -12.90 -12.41
N TYR A 208 9.39 -13.06 -12.24
CA TYR A 208 8.72 -14.36 -12.25
C TYR A 208 8.95 -15.10 -13.58
N SER A 209 8.85 -14.39 -14.72
CA SER A 209 9.16 -14.96 -16.03
C SER A 209 10.62 -15.40 -16.16
N LYS A 210 11.58 -14.62 -15.66
CA LYS A 210 13.01 -15.00 -15.65
C LYS A 210 13.25 -16.25 -14.80
N LEU A 211 12.57 -16.35 -13.65
CA LEU A 211 12.65 -17.49 -12.76
C LEU A 211 12.10 -18.77 -13.42
N GLN A 212 10.96 -18.68 -14.13
CA GLN A 212 10.42 -19.79 -14.91
C GLN A 212 11.38 -20.28 -15.99
N ILE A 213 11.98 -19.37 -16.77
CA ILE A 213 12.98 -19.70 -17.79
C ILE A 213 14.18 -20.41 -17.15
N GLY A 214 14.66 -19.91 -16.00
CA GLY A 214 15.75 -20.53 -15.26
C GLY A 214 15.45 -21.95 -14.80
N ILE A 215 14.23 -22.21 -14.29
CA ILE A 215 13.79 -23.57 -13.91
C ILE A 215 13.82 -24.51 -15.12
N VAL A 216 13.27 -24.08 -16.25
CA VAL A 216 13.29 -24.89 -17.48
C VAL A 216 14.72 -25.23 -17.93
N LEU A 217 15.62 -24.24 -17.90
CA LEU A 217 17.03 -24.46 -18.21
C LEU A 217 17.70 -25.45 -17.24
N MET A 218 17.40 -25.37 -15.95
CA MET A 218 17.93 -26.30 -14.95
C MET A 218 17.46 -27.73 -15.21
N VAL A 219 16.17 -27.93 -15.51
CA VAL A 219 15.62 -29.25 -15.85
C VAL A 219 16.29 -29.82 -17.11
N LEU A 220 16.49 -28.99 -18.16
CA LEU A 220 17.19 -29.41 -19.38
C LEU A 220 18.64 -29.80 -19.08
N LEU A 221 19.34 -29.08 -18.22
CA LEU A 221 20.71 -29.42 -17.80
C LEU A 221 20.75 -30.74 -17.02
N MET A 222 19.78 -30.99 -16.13
CA MET A 222 19.67 -32.25 -15.41
C MET A 222 19.46 -33.44 -16.38
N ILE A 223 18.54 -33.31 -17.33
CA ILE A 223 18.27 -34.32 -18.34
C ILE A 223 19.54 -34.58 -19.21
N SER A 224 20.19 -33.52 -19.65
CA SER A 224 21.44 -33.60 -20.43
C SER A 224 22.54 -34.31 -19.62
N SER A 225 22.73 -33.95 -18.38
CA SER A 225 23.71 -34.59 -17.49
C SER A 225 23.41 -36.07 -17.25
N TYR A 226 22.14 -36.43 -17.06
CA TYR A 226 21.71 -37.83 -16.93
C TYR A 226 22.00 -38.63 -18.19
N VAL A 227 21.65 -38.11 -19.38
CA VAL A 227 21.93 -38.78 -20.68
C VAL A 227 23.42 -38.95 -20.90
N MET A 228 24.20 -37.92 -20.58
CA MET A 228 25.66 -37.97 -20.69
C MET A 228 26.28 -39.01 -19.73
N MET A 229 25.86 -39.06 -18.49
CA MET A 229 26.30 -40.06 -17.51
C MET A 229 25.95 -41.48 -17.97
N ARG A 230 24.72 -41.67 -18.46
CA ARG A 230 24.26 -42.97 -18.96
C ARG A 230 25.12 -43.46 -20.15
N ARG A 231 25.44 -42.56 -21.13
CA ARG A 231 26.21 -42.89 -22.32
C ARG A 231 27.70 -43.06 -22.05
N LEU A 232 28.31 -42.27 -21.20
CA LEU A 232 29.75 -42.23 -20.99
C LEU A 232 30.25 -43.12 -19.85
N ILE A 233 29.38 -43.47 -18.91
CA ILE A 233 29.76 -44.25 -17.70
C ILE A 233 28.95 -45.53 -17.62
N VAL A 234 27.61 -45.44 -17.53
CA VAL A 234 26.76 -46.61 -17.17
C VAL A 234 26.80 -47.69 -18.27
N LYS A 235 26.55 -47.29 -19.53
CA LYS A 235 26.58 -48.25 -20.67
C LYS A 235 27.95 -48.92 -20.84
N PRO A 236 29.09 -48.20 -20.88
CA PRO A 236 30.42 -48.83 -20.97
C PRO A 236 30.71 -49.80 -19.82
N LEU A 237 30.35 -49.43 -18.57
CA LEU A 237 30.56 -50.33 -17.40
C LEU A 237 29.77 -51.64 -17.52
N ILE A 238 28.52 -51.59 -18.00
CA ILE A 238 27.69 -52.77 -18.21
C ILE A 238 28.34 -53.62 -19.29
N SER A 239 28.77 -53.04 -20.40
CA SER A 239 29.45 -53.74 -21.48
C SER A 239 30.78 -54.37 -21.04
N TYR A 240 31.55 -53.72 -20.15
CA TYR A 240 32.78 -54.27 -19.61
C TYR A 240 32.50 -55.49 -18.70
N ASP A 241 31.45 -55.41 -17.87
CA ASP A 241 31.03 -56.51 -17.01
C ASP A 241 30.65 -57.77 -17.84
N GLU A 242 29.90 -57.55 -18.95
CA GLU A 242 29.53 -58.61 -19.87
C GLU A 242 30.75 -59.22 -20.57
N SER A 243 31.67 -58.38 -21.15
CA SER A 243 32.89 -58.87 -21.82
C SER A 243 33.82 -59.62 -20.87
N ILE A 244 33.98 -59.17 -19.62
CA ILE A 244 34.77 -59.87 -18.62
C ILE A 244 34.19 -61.26 -18.28
N LYS A 245 32.86 -61.34 -18.16
CA LYS A 245 32.18 -62.62 -17.89
C LYS A 245 32.30 -63.65 -19.03
N LEU A 246 32.35 -63.14 -20.25
CA LEU A 246 32.50 -63.95 -21.47
C LEU A 246 33.97 -64.29 -21.80
N GLY A 247 34.94 -63.69 -21.10
CA GLY A 247 36.34 -63.85 -21.37
C GLY A 247 36.76 -63.21 -22.69
N GLU A 248 36.17 -62.05 -23.02
CA GLU A 248 36.43 -61.31 -24.24
C GLU A 248 37.18 -60.00 -23.93
N ILE A 249 37.78 -59.39 -24.98
CA ILE A 249 38.45 -58.11 -24.92
C ILE A 249 37.42 -57.02 -24.65
N LEU A 250 37.76 -56.02 -23.77
CA LEU A 250 36.89 -54.91 -23.45
C LEU A 250 36.75 -53.94 -24.62
N PRO A 251 35.53 -53.51 -24.98
CA PRO A 251 35.33 -52.49 -25.98
C PRO A 251 35.87 -51.15 -25.47
N VAL A 252 36.68 -50.42 -26.30
CA VAL A 252 37.26 -49.12 -25.91
C VAL A 252 36.23 -48.01 -26.14
N ILE A 253 35.27 -47.91 -25.20
CA ILE A 253 34.14 -46.98 -25.27
C ILE A 253 33.96 -46.23 -23.93
N GLY A 254 33.21 -45.11 -23.92
CA GLY A 254 32.87 -44.36 -22.73
C GLY A 254 33.77 -43.16 -22.45
N ALA A 255 33.87 -42.77 -21.18
CA ALA A 255 34.74 -41.68 -20.74
C ALA A 255 36.22 -42.05 -20.95
N VAL A 256 37.09 -41.06 -21.10
CA VAL A 256 38.53 -41.27 -21.36
C VAL A 256 39.17 -42.15 -20.29
N GLU A 257 38.80 -42.02 -19.04
CA GLU A 257 39.27 -42.84 -17.92
C GLU A 257 38.88 -44.33 -18.10
N LEU A 258 37.66 -44.59 -18.59
CA LEU A 258 37.18 -45.94 -18.87
C LEU A 258 37.84 -46.53 -20.13
N GLN A 259 38.04 -45.72 -21.18
CA GLN A 259 38.77 -46.12 -22.36
C GLN A 259 40.19 -46.55 -22.02
N ASN A 260 40.92 -45.77 -21.23
CA ASN A 260 42.27 -46.11 -20.77
C ASN A 260 42.27 -47.45 -19.96
N LEU A 261 41.27 -47.64 -19.08
CA LEU A 261 41.11 -48.87 -18.35
C LEU A 261 40.91 -50.07 -19.27
N ALA A 262 40.07 -49.92 -20.31
CA ALA A 262 39.83 -50.97 -21.29
C ALA A 262 41.11 -51.31 -22.08
N VAL A 263 41.86 -50.32 -22.50
CA VAL A 263 43.15 -50.52 -23.17
C VAL A 263 44.13 -51.29 -22.32
N THR A 264 44.35 -50.85 -21.10
CA THR A 264 45.29 -51.51 -20.17
C THR A 264 44.85 -52.95 -19.86
N TYR A 265 43.53 -53.19 -19.62
CA TYR A 265 43.02 -54.55 -19.43
C TYR A 265 43.28 -55.44 -20.66
N ASN A 266 42.99 -54.93 -21.83
CA ASN A 266 43.17 -55.71 -23.08
C ASN A 266 44.64 -56.07 -23.33
N GLU A 267 45.57 -55.16 -23.03
CA GLU A 267 47.02 -55.43 -23.11
C GLU A 267 47.45 -56.56 -22.19
N ILE A 268 46.97 -56.55 -20.96
CA ILE A 268 47.25 -57.62 -19.98
C ILE A 268 46.59 -58.94 -20.40
N TYR A 269 45.34 -58.89 -20.87
CA TYR A 269 44.58 -60.05 -21.31
C TYR A 269 45.21 -60.76 -22.51
N VAL A 270 45.77 -60.05 -23.48
CA VAL A 270 46.45 -60.60 -24.66
C VAL A 270 47.86 -61.12 -24.33
N ALA A 271 48.49 -60.60 -23.28
CA ALA A 271 49.84 -60.96 -22.86
C ALA A 271 49.89 -62.27 -22.00
N ASN A 272 48.75 -62.72 -21.49
CA ASN A 272 48.62 -63.95 -20.75
C ASN A 272 47.99 -65.05 -21.61
#